data_1a1082898a6e841578c0de33b503b8f6
#
_entry.id   1a1082898a6e841578c0de33b503b8f6
#
_cell.length_a   1.000
_cell.length_b   1.000
_cell.length_c   1.000
_cell.angle_alpha   90.00
_cell.angle_beta   90.00
_cell.angle_gamma   90.00
#
_symmetry.space_group_name_H-M   'P 1'
#
loop_
_entity.id
_entity.type
_entity.pdbx_description
1 polymer ?
#
loop_
_entity_poly.entity_id
_entity_poly.type
_entity_poly.pdbx_seq_one_letter_code
_entity_poly.pdbx_strand_id
1 'polypeptide(L)'
;YLTFQEYFERLGQDEKRWGKPLASLLGAYMAQKKLCLGSIGGKDSMSGSFNDIDVPPTLVSFAVAPLSASRAISSEFKGENNLVYMLSPKYDENNMPDFESLKQLYDMLYMMMRDDKIKLIQSAWSVGLGGAMEGICKMALGNKLGFEFTDCCDKSQLFKAKYGSVIVEVKGAGATCSMNENVDVVRLGHTIEEPVIRICDEEISLDHIEKVWTGTLEGVFATKAGADFTDIKEDDIERLWVHELPIH
;
A
#
# COMPACT_ATOMS: atom_id res chain seq x y z
N TYR A 1 11.04 -9.28 11.42
CA TYR A 1 12.31 -9.07 10.71
C TYR A 1 12.06 -8.45 9.36
N LEU A 2 13.07 -7.71 8.84
CA LEU A 2 13.04 -7.10 7.52
C LEU A 2 14.01 -7.79 6.58
N THR A 3 13.75 -7.70 5.28
CA THR A 3 14.74 -7.91 4.22
C THR A 3 14.64 -6.75 3.24
N PHE A 4 15.75 -6.43 2.55
CA PHE A 4 15.78 -5.31 1.63
C PHE A 4 16.25 -5.76 0.25
N GLN A 5 15.65 -5.17 -0.79
CA GLN A 5 16.15 -5.28 -2.16
C GLN A 5 16.35 -3.87 -2.71
N GLU A 6 17.51 -3.65 -3.31
CA GLU A 6 17.89 -2.36 -3.86
C GLU A 6 18.19 -2.46 -5.36
N TYR A 7 17.80 -1.42 -6.09
CA TYR A 7 18.06 -1.29 -7.51
C TYR A 7 18.51 0.12 -7.81
N PHE A 8 19.72 0.25 -8.39
CA PHE A 8 20.32 1.52 -8.76
C PHE A 8 20.92 1.44 -10.16
N GLU A 9 21.04 2.59 -10.80
CA GLU A 9 21.79 2.73 -12.04
C GLU A 9 23.27 2.33 -11.88
N ARG A 10 23.94 2.15 -13.00
CA ARG A 10 25.39 1.88 -12.98
C ARG A 10 26.14 3.08 -12.38
N LEU A 11 26.86 2.87 -11.28
CA LEU A 11 27.43 3.96 -10.46
C LEU A 11 28.64 4.63 -11.10
N GLY A 12 29.53 3.87 -11.76
CA GLY A 12 30.74 4.41 -12.40
C GLY A 12 31.62 5.20 -11.44
N GLN A 13 32.09 6.37 -11.90
CA GLN A 13 32.94 7.32 -11.15
C GLN A 13 32.14 8.55 -10.67
N ASP A 14 30.84 8.59 -10.85
CA ASP A 14 29.99 9.72 -10.47
C ASP A 14 29.61 9.66 -8.99
N GLU A 15 30.11 10.61 -8.21
CA GLU A 15 29.84 10.70 -6.76
C GLU A 15 28.35 10.86 -6.46
N LYS A 16 27.58 11.52 -7.31
CA LYS A 16 26.14 11.70 -7.13
C LYS A 16 25.38 10.37 -7.28
N ARG A 17 25.84 9.52 -8.19
CA ARG A 17 25.28 8.17 -8.34
C ARG A 17 25.56 7.31 -7.11
N TRP A 18 26.74 7.42 -6.51
CA TRP A 18 27.09 6.75 -5.24
C TRP A 18 26.30 7.28 -4.04
N GLY A 19 25.92 8.56 -4.06
CA GLY A 19 25.11 9.17 -3.01
C GLY A 19 23.71 8.57 -2.88
N LYS A 20 23.14 8.03 -3.96
CA LYS A 20 21.78 7.44 -3.96
C LYS A 20 21.68 6.15 -3.10
N PRO A 21 22.51 5.11 -3.31
CA PRO A 21 22.49 3.93 -2.44
C PRO A 21 22.90 4.28 -1.00
N LEU A 22 23.80 5.22 -0.78
CA LEU A 22 24.13 5.66 0.58
C LEU A 22 22.93 6.29 1.29
N ALA A 23 22.16 7.15 0.62
CA ALA A 23 20.95 7.75 1.19
C ALA A 23 19.89 6.69 1.52
N SER A 24 19.71 5.72 0.63
CA SER A 24 18.81 4.57 0.84
C SER A 24 19.24 3.75 2.07
N LEU A 25 20.51 3.40 2.17
CA LEU A 25 21.07 2.68 3.31
C LEU A 25 20.88 3.42 4.63
N LEU A 26 21.13 4.74 4.65
CA LEU A 26 20.94 5.56 5.87
C LEU A 26 19.48 5.58 6.30
N GLY A 27 18.54 5.71 5.36
CA GLY A 27 17.10 5.67 5.64
C GLY A 27 16.68 4.32 6.22
N ALA A 28 17.09 3.21 5.59
CA ALA A 28 16.81 1.86 6.07
C ALA A 28 17.42 1.59 7.46
N TYR A 29 18.65 2.03 7.68
CA TYR A 29 19.34 1.91 8.97
C TYR A 29 18.61 2.69 10.07
N MET A 30 18.24 3.94 9.79
CA MET A 30 17.49 4.78 10.74
C MET A 30 16.17 4.12 11.14
N ALA A 31 15.39 3.65 10.17
CA ALA A 31 14.12 2.97 10.43
C ALA A 31 14.31 1.73 11.32
N GLN A 32 15.27 0.86 10.99
CA GLN A 32 15.59 -0.31 11.80
C GLN A 32 15.97 0.06 13.25
N LYS A 33 16.83 1.05 13.42
CA LYS A 33 17.27 1.52 14.75
C LYS A 33 16.11 2.07 15.56
N LYS A 34 15.30 2.92 14.96
CA LYS A 34 14.19 3.61 15.62
C LYS A 34 13.03 2.68 15.95
N LEU A 35 12.73 1.72 15.06
CA LEU A 35 11.65 0.76 15.25
C LEU A 35 12.11 -0.53 15.97
N CYS A 36 13.40 -0.65 16.29
CA CYS A 36 13.99 -1.84 16.92
C CYS A 36 13.75 -3.13 16.09
N LEU A 37 13.79 -3.02 14.76
CA LEU A 37 13.61 -4.13 13.83
C LEU A 37 14.94 -4.49 13.16
N GLY A 38 15.34 -5.76 13.23
CA GLY A 38 16.52 -6.23 12.53
C GLY A 38 16.22 -6.73 11.12
N SER A 39 17.17 -6.56 10.19
CA SER A 39 17.14 -7.23 8.89
C SER A 39 17.86 -8.55 8.94
N ILE A 40 17.35 -9.55 8.21
CA ILE A 40 17.89 -10.91 8.14
C ILE A 40 18.58 -11.21 6.81
N GLY A 41 18.53 -10.31 5.86
CA GLY A 41 19.16 -10.46 4.57
C GLY A 41 18.70 -9.41 3.59
N GLY A 42 19.16 -9.54 2.37
CA GLY A 42 18.82 -8.63 1.30
C GLY A 42 19.56 -8.94 0.00
N LYS A 43 19.34 -8.10 -0.98
CA LYS A 43 19.98 -8.18 -2.30
C LYS A 43 20.08 -6.78 -2.87
N ASP A 44 21.20 -6.46 -3.47
CA ASP A 44 21.40 -5.20 -4.18
C ASP A 44 21.72 -5.40 -5.66
N SER A 45 21.48 -4.39 -6.46
CA SER A 45 21.85 -4.31 -7.86
C SER A 45 22.24 -2.88 -8.22
N MET A 46 23.49 -2.70 -8.67
CA MET A 46 24.09 -1.43 -9.07
C MET A 46 24.38 -1.39 -10.57
N SER A 47 23.59 -2.06 -11.38
CA SER A 47 23.80 -2.19 -12.84
C SER A 47 22.54 -1.95 -13.66
N GLY A 48 21.57 -1.24 -13.10
CA GLY A 48 20.30 -0.93 -13.74
C GLY A 48 20.37 0.20 -14.77
N SER A 49 21.37 0.15 -15.68
CA SER A 49 21.48 1.09 -16.80
C SER A 49 21.49 0.33 -18.12
N PHE A 50 20.71 0.81 -19.08
CA PHE A 50 20.68 0.30 -20.45
C PHE A 50 20.63 1.46 -21.43
N ASN A 51 21.71 1.63 -22.21
CA ASN A 51 21.95 2.80 -23.03
C ASN A 51 21.88 4.11 -22.20
N ASP A 52 20.95 4.99 -22.51
CA ASP A 52 20.64 6.26 -21.86
C ASP A 52 19.50 6.16 -20.80
N ILE A 53 19.01 4.95 -20.56
CA ILE A 53 17.93 4.69 -19.58
C ILE A 53 18.58 4.18 -18.29
N ASP A 54 18.29 4.85 -17.18
CA ASP A 54 18.67 4.45 -15.84
C ASP A 54 17.44 4.00 -15.05
N VAL A 55 17.56 2.90 -14.28
CA VAL A 55 16.52 2.51 -13.32
C VAL A 55 16.40 3.60 -12.26
N PRO A 56 15.18 4.01 -11.89
CA PRO A 56 15.01 4.94 -10.77
C PRO A 56 15.52 4.30 -9.47
N PRO A 57 16.13 5.09 -8.58
CA PRO A 57 16.56 4.61 -7.26
C PRO A 57 15.41 3.94 -6.52
N THR A 58 15.57 2.68 -6.19
CA THR A 58 14.50 1.86 -5.61
C THR A 58 15.00 1.07 -4.41
N LEU A 59 14.32 1.21 -3.28
CA LEU A 59 14.47 0.37 -2.10
C LEU A 59 13.14 -0.32 -1.81
N VAL A 60 13.15 -1.64 -1.85
CA VAL A 60 12.00 -2.47 -1.49
C VAL A 60 12.27 -3.12 -0.13
N SER A 61 11.37 -2.94 0.81
CA SER A 61 11.43 -3.58 2.12
C SER A 61 10.35 -4.65 2.24
N PHE A 62 10.74 -5.84 2.65
CA PHE A 62 9.82 -6.92 3.01
C PHE A 62 9.84 -7.11 4.52
N ALA A 63 8.68 -7.19 5.14
CA ALA A 63 8.54 -7.52 6.55
C ALA A 63 8.04 -8.95 6.71
N VAL A 64 8.64 -9.68 7.65
CA VAL A 64 8.25 -11.06 7.99
C VAL A 64 7.93 -11.13 9.47
N ALA A 65 6.70 -11.52 9.78
CA ALA A 65 6.24 -11.75 11.15
C ALA A 65 5.26 -12.92 11.21
N PRO A 66 5.31 -13.79 12.25
CA PRO A 66 4.29 -14.81 12.45
C PRO A 66 2.98 -14.16 12.91
N LEU A 67 1.87 -14.62 12.35
CA LEU A 67 0.53 -14.14 12.68
C LEU A 67 -0.44 -15.32 12.73
N SER A 68 -1.42 -15.27 13.66
CA SER A 68 -2.56 -16.19 13.60
C SER A 68 -3.44 -15.82 12.39
N ALA A 69 -3.72 -16.78 11.52
CA ALA A 69 -4.54 -16.57 10.32
C ALA A 69 -5.94 -15.99 10.63
N SER A 70 -6.49 -16.31 11.81
CA SER A 70 -7.79 -15.76 12.25
C SER A 70 -7.78 -14.25 12.50
N ARG A 71 -6.60 -13.64 12.63
CA ARG A 71 -6.40 -12.20 12.85
C ARG A 71 -6.01 -11.44 11.60
N ALA A 72 -5.80 -12.14 10.51
CA ALA A 72 -5.51 -11.49 9.24
C ALA A 72 -6.77 -10.76 8.74
N ILE A 73 -6.60 -9.51 8.34
CA ILE A 73 -7.62 -8.70 7.68
C ILE A 73 -7.12 -8.32 6.29
N SER A 74 -8.04 -8.16 5.36
CA SER A 74 -7.74 -7.68 4.02
C SER A 74 -8.08 -6.20 3.89
N SER A 75 -7.76 -5.62 2.77
CA SER A 75 -7.82 -4.16 2.59
C SER A 75 -9.15 -3.64 2.06
N GLU A 76 -9.96 -4.46 1.41
CA GLU A 76 -11.25 -4.03 0.83
C GLU A 76 -12.32 -3.76 1.90
N PHE A 77 -13.20 -2.79 1.67
CA PHE A 77 -14.36 -2.52 2.54
C PHE A 77 -15.25 -3.74 2.70
N LYS A 78 -15.77 -3.96 3.91
CA LYS A 78 -16.50 -5.17 4.29
C LYS A 78 -18.02 -5.02 4.39
N GLY A 79 -18.51 -3.80 4.58
CA GLY A 79 -19.92 -3.56 4.71
C GLY A 79 -20.28 -2.10 4.53
N GLU A 80 -21.56 -1.83 4.32
CA GLU A 80 -22.12 -0.49 4.27
C GLU A 80 -22.26 0.13 5.67
N ASN A 81 -22.33 1.46 5.74
CA ASN A 81 -22.52 2.22 6.96
C ASN A 81 -21.43 2.03 8.04
N ASN A 82 -20.26 1.53 7.65
CA ASN A 82 -19.10 1.46 8.50
C ASN A 82 -18.34 2.78 8.49
N LEU A 83 -17.84 3.20 9.64
CA LEU A 83 -17.04 4.41 9.75
C LEU A 83 -15.60 4.14 9.28
N VAL A 84 -15.01 5.12 8.63
CA VAL A 84 -13.64 5.02 8.16
C VAL A 84 -12.81 6.17 8.73
N TYR A 85 -11.69 5.80 9.34
CA TYR A 85 -10.76 6.72 9.96
C TYR A 85 -9.39 6.60 9.32
N MET A 86 -8.67 7.71 9.28
CA MET A 86 -7.22 7.72 9.07
C MET A 86 -6.53 7.96 10.40
N LEU A 87 -5.65 7.05 10.76
CA LEU A 87 -4.80 7.11 11.93
C LEU A 87 -3.40 7.49 11.47
N SER A 88 -2.84 8.56 12.01
CA SER A 88 -1.56 9.12 11.56
C SER A 88 -0.61 9.33 12.72
N PRO A 89 0.69 9.05 12.55
CA PRO A 89 1.69 9.52 13.49
C PRO A 89 1.81 11.04 13.40
N LYS A 90 2.50 11.65 14.36
CA LYS A 90 2.97 13.04 14.23
C LYS A 90 4.11 13.09 13.20
N TYR A 91 4.26 14.24 12.54
CA TYR A 91 5.31 14.48 11.54
C TYR A 91 6.13 15.70 11.94
N ASP A 92 7.40 15.67 11.58
CA ASP A 92 8.27 16.83 11.67
C ASP A 92 8.08 17.79 10.47
N GLU A 93 8.85 18.88 10.46
CA GLU A 93 8.83 19.89 9.39
C GLU A 93 9.24 19.37 8.01
N ASN A 94 9.95 18.24 7.95
CA ASN A 94 10.38 17.56 6.72
C ASN A 94 9.40 16.47 6.30
N ASN A 95 8.23 16.39 6.94
CA ASN A 95 7.22 15.35 6.73
C ASN A 95 7.73 13.93 7.05
N MET A 96 8.72 13.82 7.92
CA MET A 96 9.16 12.55 8.49
C MET A 96 8.27 12.16 9.67
N PRO A 97 7.82 10.91 9.76
CA PRO A 97 7.04 10.48 10.91
C PRO A 97 7.90 10.49 12.19
N ASP A 98 7.35 11.01 13.26
CA ASP A 98 7.92 10.83 14.59
C ASP A 98 7.84 9.34 14.97
N PHE A 99 8.98 8.72 15.25
CA PHE A 99 9.05 7.27 15.45
C PHE A 99 8.42 6.79 16.76
N GLU A 100 8.37 7.62 17.79
CA GLU A 100 7.68 7.23 19.02
C GLU A 100 6.15 7.30 18.85
N SER A 101 5.67 8.32 18.16
CA SER A 101 4.27 8.42 17.72
C SER A 101 3.89 7.26 16.81
N LEU A 102 4.75 6.88 15.86
CA LEU A 102 4.54 5.77 14.94
C LEU A 102 4.43 4.42 15.68
N LYS A 103 5.29 4.16 16.66
CA LYS A 103 5.19 2.97 17.50
C LYS A 103 3.87 2.93 18.27
N GLN A 104 3.49 4.04 18.89
CA GLN A 104 2.23 4.12 19.64
C GLN A 104 1.02 3.88 18.73
N LEU A 105 1.04 4.39 17.48
CA LEU A 105 0.02 4.12 16.50
C LEU A 105 -0.08 2.61 16.21
N TYR A 106 1.04 1.95 15.93
CA TYR A 106 1.04 0.54 15.59
C TYR A 106 0.72 -0.37 16.78
N ASP A 107 1.14 -0.01 17.99
CA ASP A 107 0.72 -0.69 19.23
C ASP A 107 -0.78 -0.57 19.45
N MET A 108 -1.35 0.63 19.23
CA MET A 108 -2.80 0.84 19.30
C MET A 108 -3.54 0.01 18.28
N LEU A 109 -3.11 0.01 17.02
CA LEU A 109 -3.69 -0.84 15.96
C LEU A 109 -3.62 -2.32 16.31
N TYR A 110 -2.47 -2.79 16.79
CA TYR A 110 -2.28 -4.17 17.21
C TYR A 110 -3.25 -4.55 18.33
N MET A 111 -3.43 -3.69 19.33
CA MET A 111 -4.38 -3.94 20.43
C MET A 111 -5.82 -3.98 19.93
N MET A 112 -6.22 -3.08 19.01
CA MET A 112 -7.56 -3.06 18.42
C MET A 112 -7.84 -4.30 17.56
N MET A 113 -6.83 -4.84 16.87
CA MET A 113 -6.93 -6.04 16.04
C MET A 113 -6.85 -7.34 16.85
N ARG A 114 -6.31 -7.29 18.06
CA ARG A 114 -6.08 -8.47 18.90
C ARG A 114 -7.36 -9.01 19.53
N ASP A 115 -8.39 -8.20 19.70
CA ASP A 115 -9.62 -8.61 20.35
C ASP A 115 -10.47 -9.47 19.41
N ASP A 116 -10.36 -10.81 19.58
CA ASP A 116 -11.07 -11.80 18.78
C ASP A 116 -12.61 -11.73 18.99
N LYS A 117 -13.09 -11.06 20.07
CA LYS A 117 -14.52 -10.97 20.37
C LYS A 117 -15.21 -9.80 19.69
N ILE A 118 -14.53 -8.66 19.60
CA ILE A 118 -15.14 -7.41 19.13
C ILE A 118 -14.93 -7.22 17.62
N LYS A 119 -13.79 -7.71 17.06
CA LYS A 119 -13.40 -7.50 15.65
C LYS A 119 -13.74 -6.10 15.17
N LEU A 120 -13.24 -5.11 15.90
CA LEU A 120 -13.55 -3.70 15.66
C LEU A 120 -13.13 -3.24 14.27
N ILE A 121 -11.87 -3.54 13.90
CA ILE A 121 -11.33 -3.21 12.58
C ILE A 121 -11.74 -4.29 11.59
N GLN A 122 -12.45 -3.88 10.54
CA GLN A 122 -12.92 -4.78 9.47
C GLN A 122 -11.92 -4.89 8.34
N SER A 123 -11.34 -3.76 7.94
CA SER A 123 -10.33 -3.68 6.90
C SER A 123 -9.33 -2.55 7.18
N ALA A 124 -8.15 -2.61 6.60
CA ALA A 124 -7.12 -1.58 6.77
C ALA A 124 -6.28 -1.40 5.51
N TRP A 125 -5.82 -0.16 5.27
CA TRP A 125 -4.95 0.22 4.17
C TRP A 125 -3.79 1.10 4.66
N SER A 126 -2.56 0.77 4.28
CA SER A 126 -1.41 1.62 4.54
C SER A 126 -1.35 2.77 3.55
N VAL A 127 -1.30 4.01 4.04
CA VAL A 127 -1.29 5.20 3.19
C VAL A 127 0.05 5.33 2.46
N GLY A 128 -0.03 5.40 1.14
CA GLY A 128 1.11 5.52 0.23
C GLY A 128 1.21 6.90 -0.43
N LEU A 129 1.83 6.91 -1.60
CA LEU A 129 2.12 8.13 -2.38
C LEU A 129 0.85 8.90 -2.77
N GLY A 130 -0.21 8.21 -3.12
CA GLY A 130 -1.50 8.82 -3.52
C GLY A 130 -2.38 9.27 -2.35
N GLY A 131 -1.89 9.18 -1.11
CA GLY A 131 -2.58 9.66 0.07
C GLY A 131 -3.81 8.83 0.45
N ALA A 132 -4.70 9.45 1.22
CA ALA A 132 -5.94 8.82 1.66
C ALA A 132 -6.90 8.54 0.49
N MET A 133 -6.91 9.39 -0.53
CA MET A 133 -7.78 9.20 -1.70
C MET A 133 -7.44 7.90 -2.44
N GLU A 134 -6.16 7.62 -2.67
CA GLU A 134 -5.73 6.34 -3.25
C GLU A 134 -6.22 5.15 -2.42
N GLY A 135 -6.03 5.22 -1.09
CA GLY A 135 -6.46 4.17 -0.18
C GLY A 135 -7.97 3.91 -0.26
N ILE A 136 -8.78 4.96 -0.16
CA ILE A 136 -10.25 4.86 -0.24
C ILE A 136 -10.71 4.26 -1.58
N CYS A 137 -10.16 4.74 -2.71
CA CYS A 137 -10.50 4.19 -4.02
C CYS A 137 -10.19 2.69 -4.10
N LYS A 138 -9.00 2.27 -3.67
CA LYS A 138 -8.60 0.86 -3.73
C LYS A 138 -9.37 -0.03 -2.75
N MET A 139 -9.68 0.46 -1.56
CA MET A 139 -10.52 -0.25 -0.59
C MET A 139 -11.94 -0.44 -1.12
N ALA A 140 -12.49 0.54 -1.84
CA ALA A 140 -13.81 0.49 -2.43
C ALA A 140 -13.92 -0.51 -3.60
N LEU A 141 -12.86 -0.62 -4.43
CA LEU A 141 -12.87 -1.48 -5.62
C LEU A 141 -13.04 -2.97 -5.32
N GLY A 142 -12.53 -3.46 -4.18
CA GLY A 142 -12.47 -4.89 -3.87
C GLY A 142 -13.84 -5.56 -3.79
N ASN A 143 -14.78 -4.97 -3.04
CA ASN A 143 -16.15 -5.47 -2.91
C ASN A 143 -17.19 -4.55 -3.58
N LYS A 144 -16.75 -3.57 -4.36
CA LYS A 144 -17.62 -2.59 -5.02
C LYS A 144 -18.52 -1.81 -4.05
N LEU A 145 -18.05 -1.61 -2.83
CA LEU A 145 -18.69 -0.75 -1.85
C LEU A 145 -18.19 0.68 -2.02
N GLY A 146 -19.12 1.63 -2.18
CA GLY A 146 -18.75 3.02 -2.32
C GLY A 146 -18.36 3.67 -1.00
N PHE A 147 -18.04 4.95 -1.09
CA PHE A 147 -17.60 5.74 0.05
C PHE A 147 -18.07 7.19 -0.04
N GLU A 148 -18.54 7.72 1.07
CA GLU A 148 -18.92 9.13 1.19
C GLU A 148 -18.01 9.82 2.22
N PHE A 149 -17.27 10.85 1.76
CA PHE A 149 -16.45 11.66 2.63
C PHE A 149 -17.29 12.56 3.52
N THR A 150 -16.77 12.90 4.71
CA THR A 150 -17.40 13.92 5.55
C THR A 150 -17.26 15.30 4.91
N ASP A 151 -18.23 16.20 5.13
CA ASP A 151 -18.25 17.56 4.59
C ASP A 151 -17.05 18.43 4.99
N CYS A 152 -16.31 18.03 6.03
CA CYS A 152 -15.15 18.76 6.54
C CYS A 152 -13.81 18.31 5.93
N CYS A 153 -13.81 17.44 4.91
CA CYS A 153 -12.56 16.97 4.30
C CYS A 153 -11.93 18.04 3.41
N ASP A 154 -10.72 18.46 3.79
CA ASP A 154 -9.88 19.27 2.89
C ASP A 154 -9.34 18.39 1.76
N LYS A 155 -9.86 18.58 0.54
CA LYS A 155 -9.47 17.85 -0.67
C LYS A 155 -7.96 17.85 -0.88
N SER A 156 -7.26 18.95 -0.56
CA SER A 156 -5.82 19.07 -0.75
C SER A 156 -5.02 18.10 0.15
N GLN A 157 -5.57 17.73 1.31
CA GLN A 157 -4.92 16.81 2.25
C GLN A 157 -5.10 15.34 1.87
N LEU A 158 -6.16 15.02 1.10
CA LEU A 158 -6.48 13.64 0.74
C LEU A 158 -5.45 13.02 -0.19
N PHE A 159 -4.73 13.83 -0.97
CA PHE A 159 -3.68 13.38 -1.90
C PHE A 159 -2.26 13.47 -1.32
N LYS A 160 -2.11 13.91 -0.08
CA LYS A 160 -0.79 13.99 0.56
C LYS A 160 -0.29 12.61 0.97
N ALA A 161 0.93 12.30 0.58
CA ALA A 161 1.66 11.14 1.08
C ALA A 161 1.89 11.29 2.59
N LYS A 162 1.18 10.52 3.40
CA LYS A 162 1.33 10.47 4.86
C LYS A 162 1.86 9.09 5.26
N TYR A 163 3.14 8.86 4.99
CA TYR A 163 3.78 7.58 5.25
C TYR A 163 3.72 7.21 6.74
N GLY A 164 3.37 5.95 7.02
CA GLY A 164 3.15 5.46 8.37
C GLY A 164 1.70 5.57 8.83
N SER A 165 0.85 6.34 8.15
CA SER A 165 -0.59 6.38 8.42
C SER A 165 -1.30 5.13 7.92
N VAL A 166 -2.42 4.80 8.57
CA VAL A 166 -3.28 3.66 8.21
C VAL A 166 -4.72 4.12 8.16
N ILE A 167 -5.41 3.79 7.08
CA ILE A 167 -6.86 3.91 6.97
C ILE A 167 -7.48 2.64 7.54
N VAL A 168 -8.48 2.78 8.38
CA VAL A 168 -9.20 1.64 8.99
C VAL A 168 -10.69 1.79 8.80
N GLU A 169 -11.34 0.70 8.41
CA GLU A 169 -12.79 0.55 8.43
C GLU A 169 -13.19 -0.03 9.79
N VAL A 170 -14.14 0.61 10.46
CA VAL A 170 -14.58 0.24 11.81
C VAL A 170 -16.07 -0.06 11.80
N LYS A 171 -16.46 -1.21 12.37
CA LYS A 171 -17.83 -1.64 12.40
C LYS A 171 -18.71 -0.80 13.34
N GLY A 172 -19.76 -0.19 12.76
CA GLY A 172 -20.83 0.47 13.49
C GLY A 172 -20.53 1.93 13.88
N ALA A 173 -21.59 2.71 14.04
CA ALA A 173 -21.56 4.17 14.24
C ALA A 173 -21.06 4.62 15.63
N GLY A 174 -20.78 3.70 16.55
CA GLY A 174 -20.43 4.01 17.95
C GLY A 174 -18.99 3.78 18.37
N ALA A 175 -18.13 3.35 17.45
CA ALA A 175 -16.74 3.07 17.77
C ALA A 175 -15.94 4.36 17.80
N THR A 176 -15.72 4.92 18.98
CA THR A 176 -14.72 5.96 19.20
C THR A 176 -13.36 5.27 19.34
N CYS A 177 -12.42 5.54 18.42
CA CYS A 177 -11.02 5.21 18.65
C CYS A 177 -10.56 5.95 19.92
N SER A 178 -10.03 5.20 20.88
CA SER A 178 -9.42 5.78 22.07
C SER A 178 -8.32 6.75 21.64
N MET A 179 -8.49 8.03 21.92
CA MET A 179 -7.55 9.06 21.50
C MET A 179 -6.27 8.95 22.34
N ASN A 180 -5.17 8.66 21.66
CA ASN A 180 -3.83 8.87 22.19
C ASN A 180 -3.37 10.26 21.70
N GLU A 181 -2.91 11.12 22.61
CA GLU A 181 -2.48 12.49 22.29
C GLU A 181 -1.37 12.55 21.22
N ASN A 182 -0.62 11.47 21.10
CA ASN A 182 0.47 11.35 20.13
C ASN A 182 0.04 10.76 18.76
N VAL A 183 -1.23 10.40 18.59
CA VAL A 183 -1.76 9.84 17.33
C VAL A 183 -2.90 10.73 16.83
N ASP A 184 -2.79 11.18 15.61
CA ASP A 184 -3.86 11.92 14.96
C ASP A 184 -4.91 10.95 14.43
N VAL A 185 -6.17 11.16 14.82
CA VAL A 185 -7.31 10.36 14.39
C VAL A 185 -8.27 11.26 13.61
N VAL A 186 -8.40 11.02 12.32
CA VAL A 186 -9.27 11.79 11.44
C VAL A 186 -10.35 10.90 10.88
N ARG A 187 -11.62 11.22 11.11
CA ARG A 187 -12.73 10.58 10.43
C ARG A 187 -12.75 11.04 8.98
N LEU A 188 -12.60 10.10 8.03
CA LEU A 188 -12.67 10.39 6.61
C LEU A 188 -14.11 10.38 6.08
N GLY A 189 -14.95 9.45 6.57
CA GLY A 189 -16.31 9.30 6.09
C GLY A 189 -16.91 7.96 6.52
N HIS A 190 -17.75 7.41 5.66
CA HIS A 190 -18.39 6.13 5.83
C HIS A 190 -18.59 5.41 4.52
N THR A 191 -18.69 4.09 4.59
CA THR A 191 -18.99 3.24 3.42
C THR A 191 -20.46 3.30 3.06
N ILE A 192 -20.76 3.23 1.77
CA ILE A 192 -22.12 3.24 1.21
C ILE A 192 -22.30 2.04 0.27
N GLU A 193 -23.57 1.63 0.04
CA GLU A 193 -23.91 0.52 -0.86
C GLU A 193 -23.64 0.89 -2.33
N GLU A 194 -23.95 2.12 -2.73
CA GLU A 194 -23.78 2.57 -4.10
C GLU A 194 -22.30 2.58 -4.50
N PRO A 195 -21.94 2.03 -5.68
CA PRO A 195 -20.55 1.87 -6.11
C PRO A 195 -19.95 3.18 -6.64
N VAL A 196 -19.90 4.20 -5.79
CA VAL A 196 -19.41 5.55 -6.09
C VAL A 196 -18.54 6.10 -4.96
N ILE A 197 -17.68 7.04 -5.27
CA ILE A 197 -16.98 7.86 -4.27
C ILE A 197 -17.62 9.25 -4.31
N ARG A 198 -18.15 9.70 -3.16
CA ARG A 198 -18.75 11.04 -3.00
C ARG A 198 -17.86 11.93 -2.15
N ILE A 199 -17.62 13.13 -2.63
CA ILE A 199 -16.91 14.18 -1.90
C ILE A 199 -17.52 15.55 -2.18
N CYS A 200 -18.11 16.16 -1.17
CA CYS A 200 -18.94 17.37 -1.35
C CYS A 200 -20.01 17.13 -2.43
N ASP A 201 -20.03 17.98 -3.46
CA ASP A 201 -20.98 17.89 -4.59
C ASP A 201 -20.47 17.05 -5.78
N GLU A 202 -19.33 16.41 -5.62
CA GLU A 202 -18.70 15.59 -6.68
C GLU A 202 -18.92 14.11 -6.42
N GLU A 203 -19.20 13.37 -7.49
CA GLU A 203 -19.37 11.93 -7.47
C GLU A 203 -18.60 11.29 -8.63
N ILE A 204 -17.92 10.18 -8.34
CA ILE A 204 -17.22 9.39 -9.36
C ILE A 204 -17.55 7.91 -9.19
N SER A 205 -17.93 7.23 -10.27
CA SER A 205 -18.24 5.80 -10.22
C SER A 205 -17.00 4.94 -10.04
N LEU A 206 -17.12 3.83 -9.31
CA LEU A 206 -16.03 2.86 -9.14
C LEU A 206 -15.63 2.22 -10.47
N ASP A 207 -16.57 2.03 -11.40
CA ASP A 207 -16.26 1.49 -12.73
C ASP A 207 -15.35 2.43 -13.53
N HIS A 208 -15.54 3.75 -13.38
CA HIS A 208 -14.65 4.71 -14.02
C HIS A 208 -13.25 4.67 -13.40
N ILE A 209 -13.16 4.62 -12.07
CA ILE A 209 -11.90 4.53 -11.33
C ILE A 209 -11.15 3.24 -11.74
N GLU A 210 -11.84 2.11 -11.76
CA GLU A 210 -11.26 0.81 -12.15
C GLU A 210 -10.74 0.84 -13.58
N LYS A 211 -11.53 1.37 -14.52
CA LYS A 211 -11.14 1.49 -15.92
C LYS A 211 -9.90 2.34 -16.11
N VAL A 212 -9.80 3.48 -15.42
CA VAL A 212 -8.62 4.36 -15.48
C VAL A 212 -7.40 3.65 -14.89
N TRP A 213 -7.57 3.03 -13.72
CA TRP A 213 -6.47 2.37 -13.03
C TRP A 213 -5.94 1.15 -13.80
N THR A 214 -6.81 0.25 -14.26
CA THR A 214 -6.42 -0.94 -15.03
C THR A 214 -5.94 -0.60 -16.43
N GLY A 215 -6.44 0.47 -17.03
CA GLY A 215 -6.06 0.91 -18.37
C GLY A 215 -4.70 1.60 -18.48
N THR A 216 -4.05 1.94 -17.36
CA THR A 216 -2.81 2.73 -17.37
C THR A 216 -1.68 2.08 -18.20
N LEU A 217 -1.52 0.77 -18.15
CA LEU A 217 -0.49 0.04 -18.87
C LEU A 217 -1.01 -0.73 -20.10
N GLU A 218 -2.31 -0.65 -20.39
CA GLU A 218 -2.95 -1.47 -21.44
C GLU A 218 -2.33 -1.25 -22.84
N GLY A 219 -1.87 -0.03 -23.11
CA GLY A 219 -1.21 0.30 -24.38
C GLY A 219 0.22 -0.23 -24.52
N VAL A 220 0.86 -0.61 -23.42
CA VAL A 220 2.25 -1.11 -23.38
C VAL A 220 2.29 -2.59 -23.05
N PHE A 221 1.41 -3.04 -22.16
CA PHE A 221 1.30 -4.41 -21.70
C PHE A 221 -0.19 -4.77 -21.57
N ALA A 222 -0.75 -5.25 -22.68
CA ALA A 222 -2.17 -5.58 -22.76
C ALA A 222 -2.54 -6.74 -21.82
N THR A 223 -3.67 -6.59 -21.09
CA THR A 223 -4.20 -7.62 -20.18
C THR A 223 -4.82 -8.79 -20.94
N LYS A 224 -5.22 -8.57 -22.20
CA LYS A 224 -5.69 -9.64 -23.09
C LYS A 224 -4.67 -9.85 -24.19
N ALA A 225 -4.21 -11.08 -24.36
CA ALA A 225 -3.46 -11.47 -25.54
C ALA A 225 -4.30 -11.16 -26.80
N GLY A 226 -3.64 -10.66 -27.85
CA GLY A 226 -4.31 -10.41 -29.13
C GLY A 226 -5.00 -11.68 -29.66
N ALA A 227 -5.95 -11.51 -30.56
CA ALA A 227 -6.80 -12.59 -31.11
C ALA A 227 -6.04 -13.78 -31.75
N ASP A 228 -4.74 -13.63 -31.99
CA ASP A 228 -3.89 -14.66 -32.60
C ASP A 228 -3.54 -15.84 -31.67
N PHE A 229 -3.91 -15.77 -30.37
CA PHE A 229 -3.72 -16.90 -29.44
C PHE A 229 -4.91 -17.87 -29.38
N THR A 230 -5.96 -17.65 -30.14
CA THR A 230 -7.14 -18.53 -30.17
C THR A 230 -6.89 -19.88 -30.90
N ASP A 231 -5.75 -20.04 -31.58
CA ASP A 231 -5.41 -21.24 -32.32
C ASP A 231 -4.34 -22.14 -31.67
N ILE A 232 -3.94 -21.88 -30.45
CA ILE A 232 -3.10 -22.81 -29.67
C ILE A 232 -4.00 -23.98 -29.28
N LYS A 233 -3.89 -25.09 -30.01
CA LYS A 233 -4.58 -26.33 -29.67
C LYS A 233 -3.98 -26.91 -28.39
N GLU A 234 -4.80 -27.58 -27.58
CA GLU A 234 -4.37 -28.24 -26.33
C GLU A 234 -3.14 -29.15 -26.57
N ASP A 235 -3.06 -29.79 -27.75
CA ASP A 235 -1.92 -30.62 -28.19
C ASP A 235 -0.61 -29.83 -28.36
N ASP A 236 -0.66 -28.52 -28.61
CA ASP A 236 0.54 -27.68 -28.74
C ASP A 236 1.08 -27.26 -27.34
N ILE A 237 0.22 -27.19 -26.36
CA ILE A 237 0.60 -26.92 -24.95
C ILE A 237 1.28 -28.17 -24.37
N GLU A 238 0.77 -29.38 -24.62
CA GLU A 238 1.42 -30.62 -24.18
C GLU A 238 2.83 -30.78 -24.78
N ARG A 239 3.05 -30.38 -26.04
CA ARG A 239 4.38 -30.41 -26.64
C ARG A 239 5.39 -29.46 -26.05
N LEU A 240 4.94 -28.33 -25.48
CA LEU A 240 5.82 -27.37 -24.78
C LEU A 240 6.26 -27.87 -23.40
N TRP A 241 5.49 -28.79 -22.79
CA TRP A 241 5.81 -29.33 -21.45
C TRP A 241 6.60 -30.66 -21.50
N VAL A 242 6.73 -31.31 -22.68
CA VAL A 242 7.37 -32.62 -22.82
C VAL A 242 8.85 -32.55 -23.22
N HIS A 243 9.46 -31.38 -23.26
CA HIS A 243 10.93 -31.35 -23.31
C HIS A 243 11.49 -31.55 -21.93
N GLU A 244 11.79 -32.82 -21.62
CA GLU A 244 12.61 -33.21 -20.47
C GLU A 244 13.83 -32.29 -20.40
N LEU A 245 13.89 -31.47 -19.33
CA LEU A 245 15.14 -30.83 -18.93
C LEU A 245 16.08 -31.98 -18.49
N PRO A 246 17.23 -32.17 -19.12
CA PRO A 246 18.19 -33.15 -18.64
C PRO A 246 18.64 -32.70 -17.25
N ILE A 247 18.23 -33.44 -16.23
CA ILE A 247 18.75 -33.31 -14.88
C ILE A 247 20.15 -33.94 -14.92
N HIS A 248 21.18 -33.11 -14.94
CA HIS A 248 22.55 -33.49 -14.66
C HIS A 248 22.98 -32.97 -13.31
#